data_3ab749c61ce6dfba08a01200966c73f7
#
_entry.id   3ab749c61ce6dfba08a01200966c73f7
#
_cell.length_a   1.000
_cell.length_b   1.000
_cell.length_c   1.000
_cell.angle_alpha   90.00
_cell.angle_beta   90.00
_cell.angle_gamma   90.00
#
_symmetry.space_group_name_H-M   'P 1'
#
loop_
_entity.id
_entity.type
_entity.pdbx_description
1 polymer ?
#
loop_
_entity_poly.entity_id
_entity_poly.type
_entity_poly.pdbx_seq_one_letter_code
_entity_poly.pdbx_strand_id
1 'polypeptide(L)'
;MITSLVKQNRLSWVMPEFEAFCDPSHWHVDPREAYRRLKRSNSLTRKQLALARELCAWRDSMACARDVPRKWILSDETIVEICKLAPQSMHKLQRIRGTEQLTSFDCSDICKAVVTGLHCPAQDMPTIQKKPRPSSTMESVLDLMYAMVRMVADKSGVATQLISTRDDL
;
A
#
# COMPACT_ATOMS: atom_id res chain seq x y z
N MET A 1 19.95 11.86 19.94
CA MET A 1 18.72 12.44 19.32
C MET A 1 17.81 13.10 20.37
N ILE A 2 17.30 12.38 21.38
CA ILE A 2 16.43 12.93 22.45
C ILE A 2 17.08 14.14 23.16
N THR A 3 18.35 14.05 23.54
CA THR A 3 19.11 15.14 24.19
C THR A 3 19.14 16.42 23.35
N SER A 4 19.17 16.31 22.03
CA SER A 4 19.13 17.47 21.12
C SER A 4 17.75 18.13 21.09
N LEU A 5 16.68 17.32 21.07
CA LEU A 5 15.28 17.80 21.11
C LEU A 5 14.99 18.52 22.44
N VAL A 6 15.48 17.99 23.55
CA VAL A 6 15.35 18.62 24.89
C VAL A 6 16.06 19.96 24.91
N LYS A 7 17.32 20.03 24.41
CA LYS A 7 18.09 21.29 24.34
C LYS A 7 17.41 22.35 23.48
N GLN A 8 16.68 21.95 22.45
CA GLN A 8 15.95 22.84 21.56
C GLN A 8 14.51 23.13 22.00
N ASN A 9 14.10 22.59 23.15
CA ASN A 9 12.72 22.67 23.67
C ASN A 9 11.66 22.17 22.66
N ARG A 10 12.00 21.11 21.89
CA ARG A 10 11.15 20.55 20.81
C ARG A 10 10.64 19.14 21.14
N LEU A 11 10.92 18.60 22.32
CA LEU A 11 10.50 17.25 22.70
C LEU A 11 8.97 17.13 22.66
N SER A 12 8.24 18.15 23.12
CA SER A 12 6.78 18.18 23.12
C SER A 12 6.15 18.14 21.71
N TRP A 13 6.88 18.52 20.68
CA TRP A 13 6.40 18.46 19.30
C TRP A 13 6.34 17.02 18.76
N VAL A 14 7.23 16.17 19.28
CA VAL A 14 7.43 14.79 18.78
C VAL A 14 6.67 13.78 19.63
N MET A 15 6.31 14.14 20.87
CA MET A 15 5.59 13.21 21.77
C MET A 15 4.27 12.72 21.19
N PRO A 16 3.38 13.57 20.63
CA PRO A 16 2.13 13.09 20.03
C PRO A 16 2.35 12.10 18.87
N GLU A 17 3.40 12.31 18.08
CA GLU A 17 3.77 11.39 16.99
C GLU A 17 4.23 10.03 17.52
N PHE A 18 5.01 10.04 18.60
CA PHE A 18 5.42 8.78 19.25
C PHE A 18 4.25 8.05 19.90
N GLU A 19 3.34 8.76 20.53
CA GLU A 19 2.13 8.18 21.11
C GLU A 19 1.26 7.57 20.03
N ALA A 20 1.03 8.28 18.91
CA ALA A 20 0.33 7.76 17.76
C ALA A 20 1.04 6.52 17.15
N PHE A 21 2.38 6.52 17.11
CA PHE A 21 3.15 5.39 16.63
C PHE A 21 3.06 4.15 17.54
N CYS A 22 2.84 4.36 18.84
CA CYS A 22 2.67 3.29 19.83
C CYS A 22 1.25 2.72 19.86
N ASP A 23 0.29 3.36 19.20
CA ASP A 23 -1.09 2.87 19.15
C ASP A 23 -1.17 1.59 18.30
N PRO A 24 -1.56 0.43 18.89
CA PRO A 24 -1.70 -0.83 18.16
C PRO A 24 -2.65 -0.76 16.96
N SER A 25 -3.63 0.13 16.97
CA SER A 25 -4.59 0.31 15.88
C SER A 25 -3.93 0.72 14.56
N HIS A 26 -2.81 1.45 14.62
CA HIS A 26 -2.03 1.84 13.44
C HIS A 26 -1.34 0.66 12.74
N TRP A 27 -1.07 -0.42 13.46
CA TRP A 27 -0.38 -1.60 12.97
C TRP A 27 -1.34 -2.71 12.55
N HIS A 28 -2.59 -2.63 12.98
CA HIS A 28 -3.62 -3.61 12.63
C HIS A 28 -4.26 -3.23 11.29
N VAL A 29 -3.64 -3.68 10.21
CA VAL A 29 -4.18 -3.49 8.86
C VAL A 29 -5.05 -4.69 8.51
N ASP A 30 -6.31 -4.44 8.16
CA ASP A 30 -7.18 -5.49 7.61
C ASP A 30 -6.48 -6.09 6.36
N PRO A 31 -6.19 -7.40 6.34
CA PRO A 31 -5.58 -8.05 5.19
C PRO A 31 -6.37 -7.82 3.89
N ARG A 32 -7.69 -7.64 3.97
CA ARG A 32 -8.54 -7.37 2.80
C ARG A 32 -8.37 -5.95 2.23
N GLU A 33 -7.79 -5.02 2.99
CA GLU A 33 -7.45 -3.66 2.53
C GLU A 33 -6.03 -3.58 1.95
N ALA A 34 -5.23 -4.65 2.06
CA ALA A 34 -3.84 -4.70 1.61
C ALA A 34 -3.68 -4.44 0.09
N TYR A 35 -4.70 -4.77 -0.72
CA TYR A 35 -4.70 -4.51 -2.17
C TYR A 35 -4.57 -3.02 -2.52
N ARG A 36 -4.97 -2.10 -1.63
CA ARG A 36 -4.86 -0.65 -1.85
C ARG A 36 -3.40 -0.19 -1.94
N ARG A 37 -2.49 -0.94 -1.31
CA ARG A 37 -1.04 -0.68 -1.34
C ARG A 37 -0.33 -1.40 -2.49
N LEU A 38 -1.07 -2.17 -3.30
CA LEU A 38 -0.51 -2.91 -4.43
C LEU A 38 -0.02 -1.94 -5.51
N LYS A 39 1.26 -2.03 -5.86
CA LYS A 39 1.81 -1.24 -6.97
C LYS A 39 1.10 -1.60 -8.27
N ARG A 40 0.86 -0.59 -9.11
CA ARG A 40 0.16 -0.73 -10.40
C ARG A 40 -1.29 -1.23 -10.31
N SER A 41 -1.92 -1.19 -9.14
CA SER A 41 -3.34 -1.50 -8.97
C SER A 41 -4.24 -0.67 -9.88
N ASN A 42 -3.83 0.56 -10.25
CA ASN A 42 -4.54 1.44 -11.18
C ASN A 42 -4.69 0.88 -12.60
N SER A 43 -3.92 -0.14 -12.97
CA SER A 43 -4.04 -0.83 -14.28
C SER A 43 -5.08 -1.94 -14.28
N LEU A 44 -5.66 -2.26 -13.12
CA LEU A 44 -6.61 -3.34 -12.94
C LEU A 44 -8.06 -2.85 -13.10
N THR A 45 -8.89 -3.68 -13.71
CA THR A 45 -10.35 -3.48 -13.75
C THR A 45 -10.97 -3.79 -12.39
N ARG A 46 -12.23 -3.40 -12.15
CA ARG A 46 -12.94 -3.70 -10.90
C ARG A 46 -12.96 -5.20 -10.56
N LYS A 47 -13.17 -6.06 -11.57
CA LYS A 47 -13.11 -7.52 -11.40
C LYS A 47 -11.70 -7.97 -10.97
N GLN A 48 -10.67 -7.47 -11.64
CA GLN A 48 -9.27 -7.78 -11.31
C GLN A 48 -8.87 -7.25 -9.93
N LEU A 49 -9.47 -6.13 -9.48
CA LEU A 49 -9.26 -5.63 -8.12
C LEU A 49 -9.90 -6.54 -7.06
N ALA A 50 -11.04 -7.19 -7.36
CA ALA A 50 -11.61 -8.19 -6.47
C ALA A 50 -10.66 -9.40 -6.32
N LEU A 51 -10.01 -9.83 -7.40
CA LEU A 51 -8.96 -10.86 -7.33
C LEU A 51 -7.77 -10.37 -6.51
N ALA A 52 -7.32 -9.15 -6.77
CA ALA A 52 -6.19 -8.55 -6.05
C ALA A 52 -6.46 -8.48 -4.54
N ARG A 53 -7.69 -8.18 -4.12
CA ARG A 53 -8.10 -8.16 -2.70
C ARG A 53 -7.88 -9.52 -2.04
N GLU A 54 -8.38 -10.59 -2.64
CA GLU A 54 -8.26 -11.94 -2.09
C GLU A 54 -6.79 -12.43 -2.12
N LEU A 55 -6.05 -12.15 -3.20
CA LEU A 55 -4.64 -12.54 -3.32
C LEU A 55 -3.73 -11.78 -2.35
N CYS A 56 -3.97 -10.49 -2.15
CA CYS A 56 -3.20 -9.70 -1.18
C CYS A 56 -3.49 -10.15 0.25
N ALA A 57 -4.76 -10.45 0.58
CA ALA A 57 -5.14 -10.99 1.88
C ALA A 57 -4.46 -12.34 2.15
N TRP A 58 -4.47 -13.24 1.17
CA TRP A 58 -3.75 -14.51 1.26
C TRP A 58 -2.24 -14.29 1.46
N ARG A 59 -1.62 -13.44 0.65
CA ARG A 59 -0.19 -13.13 0.75
C ARG A 59 0.20 -12.59 2.12
N ASP A 60 -0.57 -11.65 2.65
CA ASP A 60 -0.29 -11.05 3.95
C ASP A 60 -0.43 -12.08 5.08
N SER A 61 -1.47 -12.93 5.03
CA SER A 61 -1.64 -14.03 5.98
C SER A 61 -0.47 -15.03 5.94
N MET A 62 -0.01 -15.39 4.73
CA MET A 62 1.12 -16.30 4.56
C MET A 62 2.44 -15.67 5.01
N ALA A 63 2.63 -14.37 4.77
CA ALA A 63 3.81 -13.64 5.23
C ALA A 63 3.88 -13.59 6.76
N CYS A 64 2.76 -13.32 7.43
CA CYS A 64 2.66 -13.39 8.89
C CYS A 64 2.90 -14.80 9.42
N ALA A 65 2.28 -15.82 8.81
CA ALA A 65 2.40 -17.21 9.26
C ALA A 65 3.84 -17.76 9.13
N ARG A 66 4.59 -17.28 8.12
CA ARG A 66 5.98 -17.71 7.86
C ARG A 66 7.03 -16.76 8.44
N ASP A 67 6.60 -15.65 9.05
CA ASP A 67 7.47 -14.57 9.56
C ASP A 67 8.48 -14.08 8.51
N VAL A 68 7.99 -13.80 7.30
CA VAL A 68 8.81 -13.33 6.19
C VAL A 68 8.21 -12.10 5.50
N PRO A 69 9.03 -11.27 4.83
CA PRO A 69 8.54 -10.14 4.07
C PRO A 69 7.55 -10.57 2.96
N ARG A 70 6.44 -9.86 2.80
CA ARG A 70 5.39 -10.13 1.79
C ARG A 70 5.93 -10.37 0.38
N LYS A 71 6.97 -9.64 -0.02
CA LYS A 71 7.60 -9.79 -1.34
C LYS A 71 8.29 -11.12 -1.55
N TRP A 72 8.66 -11.81 -0.46
CA TRP A 72 9.27 -13.14 -0.54
C TRP A 72 8.22 -14.22 -0.77
N ILE A 73 6.98 -13.97 -0.40
CA ILE A 73 5.86 -14.86 -0.73
C ILE A 73 5.47 -14.65 -2.20
N LEU A 74 5.16 -13.39 -2.58
CA LEU A 74 4.74 -13.05 -3.94
C LEU A 74 4.96 -11.56 -4.22
N SER A 75 5.58 -11.22 -5.34
CA SER A 75 5.81 -9.84 -5.73
C SER A 75 4.51 -9.13 -6.15
N ASP A 76 4.49 -7.80 -6.07
CA ASP A 76 3.34 -7.02 -6.53
C ASP A 76 3.10 -7.20 -8.04
N GLU A 77 4.18 -7.30 -8.81
CA GLU A 77 4.14 -7.52 -10.26
C GLU A 77 3.48 -8.87 -10.59
N THR A 78 3.88 -9.92 -9.86
CA THR A 78 3.32 -11.28 -10.04
C THR A 78 1.83 -11.29 -9.67
N ILE A 79 1.41 -10.62 -8.58
CA ILE A 79 0.00 -10.50 -8.22
C ILE A 79 -0.80 -9.82 -9.34
N VAL A 80 -0.30 -8.71 -9.88
CA VAL A 80 -0.97 -8.00 -10.97
C VAL A 80 -1.11 -8.89 -12.20
N GLU A 81 -0.10 -9.70 -12.51
CA GLU A 81 -0.16 -10.64 -13.63
C GLU A 81 -1.15 -11.78 -13.39
N ILE A 82 -1.17 -12.35 -12.18
CA ILE A 82 -2.19 -13.32 -11.78
C ILE A 82 -3.61 -12.73 -11.92
N CYS A 83 -3.82 -11.48 -11.49
CA CYS A 83 -5.11 -10.81 -11.62
C CYS A 83 -5.55 -10.61 -13.08
N LYS A 84 -4.61 -10.35 -14.00
CA LYS A 84 -4.89 -10.17 -15.43
C LYS A 84 -5.21 -11.49 -16.12
N LEU A 85 -4.48 -12.55 -15.79
CA LEU A 85 -4.61 -13.86 -16.43
C LEU A 85 -5.69 -14.74 -15.77
N ALA A 86 -6.02 -14.45 -14.50
CA ALA A 86 -6.99 -15.18 -13.69
C ALA A 86 -6.86 -16.72 -13.79
N PRO A 87 -5.70 -17.31 -13.47
CA PRO A 87 -5.47 -18.73 -13.63
C PRO A 87 -6.33 -19.53 -12.65
N GLN A 88 -7.17 -20.45 -13.15
CA GLN A 88 -8.02 -21.31 -12.33
C GLN A 88 -7.44 -22.70 -12.13
N SER A 89 -6.25 -22.96 -12.65
CA SER A 89 -5.56 -24.25 -12.49
C SER A 89 -4.08 -24.05 -12.19
N MET A 90 -3.52 -24.98 -11.42
CA MET A 90 -2.11 -24.99 -11.05
C MET A 90 -1.18 -24.89 -12.27
N HIS A 91 -1.48 -25.62 -13.33
CA HIS A 91 -0.69 -25.62 -14.56
C HIS A 91 -0.66 -24.25 -15.24
N LYS A 92 -1.77 -23.49 -15.22
CA LYS A 92 -1.83 -22.10 -15.74
C LYS A 92 -1.09 -21.13 -14.83
N LEU A 93 -1.17 -21.32 -13.52
CA LEU A 93 -0.47 -20.48 -12.54
C LEU A 93 1.03 -20.62 -12.67
N GLN A 94 1.56 -21.83 -12.80
CA GLN A 94 2.99 -22.09 -12.92
C GLN A 94 3.65 -21.53 -14.19
N ARG A 95 2.88 -21.09 -15.18
CA ARG A 95 3.38 -20.39 -16.36
C ARG A 95 3.64 -18.90 -16.11
N ILE A 96 3.20 -18.39 -14.96
CA ILE A 96 3.37 -16.98 -14.60
C ILE A 96 4.73 -16.83 -13.92
N ARG A 97 5.54 -15.90 -14.44
CA ARG A 97 6.86 -15.63 -13.87
C ARG A 97 6.75 -15.16 -12.41
N GLY A 98 7.61 -15.69 -11.55
CA GLY A 98 7.64 -15.37 -10.13
C GLY A 98 6.73 -16.24 -9.27
N THR A 99 6.25 -17.37 -9.81
CA THR A 99 5.50 -18.39 -9.08
C THR A 99 6.31 -19.68 -8.87
N GLU A 100 7.55 -19.73 -9.32
CA GLU A 100 8.41 -20.92 -9.32
C GLU A 100 8.72 -21.43 -7.91
N GLN A 101 8.77 -20.52 -6.93
CA GLN A 101 9.05 -20.83 -5.52
C GLN A 101 7.82 -21.31 -4.73
N LEU A 102 6.62 -21.27 -5.33
CA LEU A 102 5.38 -21.61 -4.65
C LEU A 102 5.26 -23.12 -4.48
N THR A 103 4.83 -23.54 -3.30
CA THR A 103 4.49 -24.95 -3.05
C THR A 103 3.18 -25.33 -3.73
N SER A 104 2.91 -26.64 -3.87
CA SER A 104 1.62 -27.12 -4.41
C SER A 104 0.43 -26.61 -3.58
N PHE A 105 0.59 -26.48 -2.25
CA PHE A 105 -0.42 -25.90 -1.36
C PHE A 105 -0.66 -24.43 -1.66
N ASP A 106 0.42 -23.63 -1.78
CA ASP A 106 0.31 -22.22 -2.13
C ASP A 106 -0.40 -22.03 -3.47
N CYS A 107 -0.05 -22.83 -4.48
CA CYS A 107 -0.70 -22.79 -5.79
C CYS A 107 -2.19 -23.13 -5.71
N SER A 108 -2.57 -24.12 -4.88
CA SER A 108 -3.98 -24.46 -4.65
C SER A 108 -4.74 -23.31 -4.01
N ASP A 109 -4.16 -22.68 -3.00
CA ASP A 109 -4.81 -21.58 -2.27
C ASP A 109 -4.90 -20.30 -3.13
N ILE A 110 -3.90 -20.02 -3.95
CA ILE A 110 -3.95 -18.94 -4.94
C ILE A 110 -5.09 -19.20 -5.95
N CYS A 111 -5.23 -20.42 -6.46
CA CYS A 111 -6.32 -20.76 -7.37
C CYS A 111 -7.69 -20.58 -6.70
N LYS A 112 -7.84 -20.98 -5.42
CA LYS A 112 -9.08 -20.72 -4.64
C LYS A 112 -9.34 -19.22 -4.49
N ALA A 113 -8.32 -18.42 -4.14
CA ALA A 113 -8.45 -16.97 -4.02
C ALA A 113 -8.87 -16.33 -5.35
N VAL A 114 -8.31 -16.79 -6.48
CA VAL A 114 -8.73 -16.34 -7.82
C VAL A 114 -10.20 -16.66 -8.07
N VAL A 115 -10.63 -17.89 -7.78
CA VAL A 115 -12.03 -18.30 -7.95
C VAL A 115 -12.96 -17.45 -7.07
N THR A 116 -12.60 -17.24 -5.79
CA THR A 116 -13.36 -16.38 -4.87
C THR A 116 -13.50 -14.96 -5.42
N GLY A 117 -12.40 -14.36 -5.90
CA GLY A 117 -12.40 -13.03 -6.49
C GLY A 117 -13.24 -12.94 -7.77
N LEU A 118 -13.24 -13.98 -8.62
CA LEU A 118 -14.06 -14.04 -9.84
C LEU A 118 -15.57 -14.09 -9.54
N HIS A 119 -15.97 -14.72 -8.44
CA HIS A 119 -17.36 -14.83 -8.00
C HIS A 119 -17.81 -13.66 -7.12
N CYS A 120 -16.95 -12.63 -6.93
CA CYS A 120 -17.32 -11.44 -6.17
C CYS A 120 -18.53 -10.73 -6.82
N PRO A 121 -19.62 -10.48 -6.07
CA PRO A 121 -20.77 -9.72 -6.57
C PRO A 121 -20.36 -8.32 -7.02
N ALA A 122 -21.00 -7.79 -8.05
CA ALA A 122 -20.67 -6.48 -8.63
C ALA A 122 -20.73 -5.32 -7.61
N GLN A 123 -21.63 -5.42 -6.64
CA GLN A 123 -21.80 -4.44 -5.55
C GLN A 123 -20.62 -4.44 -4.58
N ASP A 124 -19.99 -5.60 -4.36
CA ASP A 124 -18.88 -5.79 -3.40
C ASP A 124 -17.50 -5.67 -4.04
N MET A 125 -17.45 -5.42 -5.36
CA MET A 125 -16.20 -5.23 -6.08
C MET A 125 -15.51 -3.94 -5.65
N PRO A 126 -14.21 -3.99 -5.29
CA PRO A 126 -13.44 -2.82 -4.92
C PRO A 126 -13.41 -1.76 -6.03
N THR A 127 -13.32 -0.51 -5.62
CA THR A 127 -13.07 0.62 -6.53
C THR A 127 -11.85 1.37 -6.03
N ILE A 128 -10.94 1.72 -6.94
CA ILE A 128 -9.86 2.65 -6.64
C ILE A 128 -10.38 4.05 -6.96
N GLN A 129 -10.49 4.88 -5.94
CA GLN A 129 -10.73 6.30 -6.14
C GLN A 129 -9.43 6.90 -6.71
N LYS A 130 -9.46 7.24 -7.99
CA LYS A 130 -8.38 8.05 -8.57
C LYS A 130 -8.50 9.45 -7.96
N LYS A 131 -7.47 9.89 -7.24
CA LYS A 131 -7.39 11.31 -6.86
C LYS A 131 -7.51 12.15 -8.14
N PRO A 132 -8.42 13.12 -8.22
CA PRO A 132 -8.49 14.00 -9.37
C PRO A 132 -7.15 14.73 -9.51
N ARG A 133 -6.69 14.89 -10.74
CA ARG A 133 -5.50 15.72 -10.98
C ARG A 133 -5.87 17.17 -10.69
N PRO A 134 -5.05 17.91 -9.92
CA PRO A 134 -5.28 19.32 -9.70
C PRO A 134 -5.27 20.07 -11.05
N SER A 135 -6.05 21.13 -11.16
CA SER A 135 -6.00 22.02 -12.32
C SER A 135 -4.66 22.76 -12.36
N SER A 136 -4.28 23.27 -13.53
CA SER A 136 -3.05 24.07 -13.69
C SER A 136 -2.97 25.25 -12.71
N THR A 137 -4.08 25.93 -12.44
CA THR A 137 -4.16 26.99 -11.43
C THR A 137 -3.91 26.46 -10.03
N MET A 138 -4.48 25.32 -9.70
CA MET A 138 -4.28 24.67 -8.40
C MET A 138 -2.81 24.23 -8.23
N GLU A 139 -2.18 23.72 -9.26
CA GLU A 139 -0.76 23.36 -9.22
C GLU A 139 0.12 24.57 -8.90
N SER A 140 -0.16 25.74 -9.50
CA SER A 140 0.56 26.98 -9.20
C SER A 140 0.36 27.43 -7.75
N VAL A 141 -0.84 27.30 -7.20
CA VAL A 141 -1.11 27.60 -5.79
C VAL A 141 -0.35 26.63 -4.87
N LEU A 142 -0.34 25.33 -5.18
CA LEU A 142 0.41 24.34 -4.42
C LEU A 142 1.92 24.63 -4.42
N ASP A 143 2.48 25.07 -5.56
CA ASP A 143 3.90 25.47 -5.64
C ASP A 143 4.22 26.67 -4.75
N LEU A 144 3.34 27.67 -4.71
CA LEU A 144 3.48 28.84 -3.82
C LEU A 144 3.38 28.42 -2.35
N MET A 145 2.39 27.60 -1.99
CA MET A 145 2.24 27.08 -0.63
C MET A 145 3.47 26.28 -0.20
N TYR A 146 3.98 25.41 -1.07
CA TYR A 146 5.18 24.62 -0.77
C TYR A 146 6.43 25.51 -0.64
N ALA A 147 6.55 26.58 -1.43
CA ALA A 147 7.62 27.55 -1.26
C ALA A 147 7.55 28.26 0.11
N MET A 148 6.35 28.60 0.58
CA MET A 148 6.16 29.17 1.93
C MET A 148 6.55 28.18 3.02
N VAL A 149 6.17 26.91 2.88
CA VAL A 149 6.56 25.84 3.82
C VAL A 149 8.09 25.72 3.89
N ARG A 150 8.79 25.76 2.76
CA ARG A 150 10.27 25.76 2.72
C ARG A 150 10.88 26.96 3.45
N MET A 151 10.34 28.16 3.25
CA MET A 151 10.82 29.35 3.96
C MET A 151 10.65 29.25 5.47
N VAL A 152 9.53 28.68 5.93
CA VAL A 152 9.28 28.44 7.36
C VAL A 152 10.24 27.36 7.89
N ALA A 153 10.44 26.29 7.12
CA ALA A 153 11.38 25.21 7.44
C ALA A 153 12.81 25.73 7.64
N ASP A 154 13.29 26.55 6.72
CA ASP A 154 14.63 27.16 6.77
C ASP A 154 14.78 28.06 8.00
N LYS A 155 13.80 28.92 8.28
CA LYS A 155 13.82 29.80 9.47
C LYS A 155 13.77 29.05 10.78
N SER A 156 13.02 27.95 10.85
CA SER A 156 12.86 27.16 12.07
C SER A 156 13.93 26.09 12.25
N GLY A 157 14.78 25.85 11.23
CA GLY A 157 15.77 24.77 11.23
C GLY A 157 15.12 23.39 11.35
N VAL A 158 13.92 23.22 10.76
CA VAL A 158 13.19 21.96 10.68
C VAL A 158 13.19 21.50 9.22
N ALA A 159 13.39 20.19 8.97
CA ALA A 159 13.32 19.68 7.62
C ALA A 159 11.90 19.88 7.02
N THR A 160 11.82 20.39 5.80
CA THR A 160 10.54 20.70 5.11
C THR A 160 9.55 19.54 5.16
N GLN A 161 10.05 18.31 4.93
CA GLN A 161 9.24 17.09 4.93
C GLN A 161 8.59 16.75 6.28
N LEU A 162 9.11 17.31 7.39
CA LEU A 162 8.52 17.14 8.72
C LEU A 162 7.41 18.18 9.00
N ILE A 163 7.34 19.24 8.20
CA ILE A 163 6.27 20.23 8.30
C ILE A 163 5.12 19.82 7.38
N SER A 164 5.41 19.63 6.10
CA SER A 164 4.43 19.17 5.10
C SER A 164 5.16 18.74 3.83
N THR A 165 4.63 17.72 3.14
CA THR A 165 5.04 17.40 1.78
C THR A 165 4.13 18.10 0.78
N ARG A 166 4.53 18.15 -0.50
CA ARG A 166 3.68 18.71 -1.56
C ARG A 166 2.37 17.93 -1.73
N ASP A 167 2.37 16.64 -1.42
CA ASP A 167 1.20 15.77 -1.55
C ASP A 167 0.20 15.92 -0.39
N ASP A 168 0.61 16.59 0.70
CA ASP A 168 -0.23 16.87 1.88
C ASP A 168 -0.95 18.22 1.75
N LEU A 169 -0.52 19.08 0.82
CA LEU A 169 -1.09 20.38 0.53
C LEU A 169 -2.20 20.30 -0.52
#